data_7f69ce5ce1e7c940f244476fa6226c4b
#
_entry.id   7f69ce5ce1e7c940f244476fa6226c4b
#
_cell.length_a   1.000
_cell.length_b   1.000
_cell.length_c   1.000
_cell.angle_alpha   90.00
_cell.angle_beta   90.00
_cell.angle_gamma   90.00
#
_symmetry.space_group_name_H-M   'P 1'
#
loop_
_entity.id
_entity.type
_entity.pdbx_description
1 polymer ?
#
loop_
_entity_poly.entity_id
_entity_poly.type
_entity_poly.pdbx_seq_one_letter_code
_entity_poly.pdbx_strand_id
1 'polypeptide(L)'
;MLILLVLFILFPAVIYFLVSSTLNAIIVSYCLSVLLFILMKRSNRKEIVLLDTTVINDDRIIDFINSNVYQQFLLPRFVIREIDAKLEKVKDKHLEENLEKIKQNKKVKVLYRNYSNIKSSEFKMIKLAKSLNAKIITLNFNLNKMSVMQGIKVVDLNDMYERLKPTVLPGHKITIFLVKEGRDKNQAIGFLDDGTTVVVENGRNFVGKRVNIKITSMLHSSDNKMLFGKIPNEDILEGKL
;
A
#
# COMPACT_ATOMS: atom_id res chain seq x y z
N MET A 1 19.75 70.30 -30.98
CA MET A 1 20.96 69.62 -30.52
C MET A 1 20.75 68.84 -29.23
N LEU A 2 20.04 69.39 -28.22
CA LEU A 2 19.78 68.72 -26.93
C LEU A 2 18.92 67.43 -27.03
N ILE A 3 17.89 67.45 -27.90
CA ILE A 3 16.95 66.34 -28.12
C ILE A 3 17.64 65.10 -28.71
N LEU A 4 18.56 65.33 -29.66
CA LEU A 4 19.37 64.26 -30.25
C LEU A 4 20.33 63.61 -29.25
N LEU A 5 20.85 64.36 -28.29
CA LEU A 5 21.76 63.88 -27.26
C LEU A 5 21.01 63.01 -26.24
N VAL A 6 19.79 63.42 -25.88
CA VAL A 6 18.91 62.65 -24.99
C VAL A 6 18.48 61.32 -25.62
N LEU A 7 18.12 61.33 -26.92
CA LEU A 7 17.78 60.11 -27.65
C LEU A 7 18.98 59.16 -27.76
N PHE A 8 20.19 59.67 -27.93
CA PHE A 8 21.39 58.87 -28.08
C PHE A 8 21.80 58.16 -26.76
N ILE A 9 21.42 58.71 -25.61
CA ILE A 9 21.70 58.13 -24.30
C ILE A 9 20.55 57.21 -23.86
N LEU A 10 19.29 57.60 -24.08
CA LEU A 10 18.14 56.82 -23.65
C LEU A 10 17.91 55.56 -24.49
N PHE A 11 18.18 55.62 -25.80
CA PHE A 11 17.97 54.48 -26.69
C PHE A 11 18.80 53.24 -26.32
N PRO A 12 20.13 53.34 -26.10
CA PRO A 12 20.92 52.21 -25.64
C PRO A 12 20.54 51.72 -24.23
N ALA A 13 20.10 52.62 -23.30
CA ALA A 13 19.66 52.24 -21.99
C ALA A 13 18.35 51.44 -22.01
N VAL A 14 17.42 51.85 -22.87
CA VAL A 14 16.15 51.09 -23.08
C VAL A 14 16.42 49.74 -23.74
N ILE A 15 17.30 49.69 -24.74
CA ILE A 15 17.71 48.41 -25.36
C ILE A 15 18.40 47.51 -24.37
N TYR A 16 19.32 48.02 -23.54
CA TYR A 16 19.98 47.27 -22.50
C TYR A 16 18.98 46.70 -21.47
N PHE A 17 18.00 47.51 -21.04
CA PHE A 17 16.94 47.07 -20.13
C PHE A 17 16.05 46.01 -20.76
N LEU A 18 15.63 46.16 -22.01
CA LEU A 18 14.83 45.17 -22.74
C LEU A 18 15.59 43.84 -22.94
N VAL A 19 16.85 43.91 -23.35
CA VAL A 19 17.69 42.73 -23.55
C VAL A 19 18.00 42.04 -22.24
N SER A 20 18.30 42.80 -21.17
CA SER A 20 18.54 42.21 -19.82
C SER A 20 17.27 41.59 -19.26
N SER A 21 16.10 42.17 -19.45
CA SER A 21 14.82 41.59 -19.02
C SER A 21 14.47 40.32 -19.78
N THR A 22 14.75 40.24 -21.07
CA THR A 22 14.54 39.04 -21.90
C THR A 22 15.52 37.92 -21.54
N LEU A 23 16.79 38.25 -21.30
CA LEU A 23 17.81 37.31 -20.83
C LEU A 23 17.44 36.74 -19.46
N ASN A 24 17.00 37.56 -18.51
CA ASN A 24 16.56 37.13 -17.21
C ASN A 24 15.32 36.23 -17.33
N ALA A 25 14.35 36.55 -18.18
CA ALA A 25 13.18 35.72 -18.44
C ALA A 25 13.57 34.35 -19.02
N ILE A 26 14.52 34.29 -19.93
CA ILE A 26 15.04 33.03 -20.50
C ILE A 26 15.74 32.20 -19.44
N ILE A 27 16.56 32.80 -18.60
CA ILE A 27 17.27 32.11 -17.51
C ILE A 27 16.26 31.56 -16.52
N VAL A 28 15.26 32.32 -16.08
CA VAL A 28 14.21 31.90 -15.16
C VAL A 28 13.40 30.74 -15.75
N SER A 29 13.01 30.85 -17.04
CA SER A 29 12.29 29.77 -17.73
C SER A 29 13.12 28.48 -17.83
N TYR A 30 14.40 28.59 -18.11
CA TYR A 30 15.31 27.44 -18.14
C TYR A 30 15.46 26.82 -16.74
N CYS A 31 15.69 27.63 -15.71
CA CYS A 31 15.75 27.13 -14.32
C CYS A 31 14.45 26.44 -13.90
N LEU A 32 13.30 27.00 -14.26
CA LEU A 32 12.00 26.41 -13.98
C LEU A 32 11.81 25.07 -14.70
N SER A 33 12.21 24.99 -15.98
CA SER A 33 12.14 23.74 -16.77
C SER A 33 13.05 22.65 -16.19
N VAL A 34 14.27 23.01 -15.78
CA VAL A 34 15.20 22.09 -15.11
C VAL A 34 14.64 21.64 -13.77
N LEU A 35 14.07 22.55 -12.98
CA LEU A 35 13.41 22.22 -11.70
C LEU A 35 12.24 21.28 -11.91
N LEU A 36 11.37 21.55 -12.87
CA LEU A 36 10.26 20.67 -13.23
C LEU A 36 10.75 19.28 -13.68
N PHE A 37 11.80 19.24 -14.51
CA PHE A 37 12.41 17.97 -14.93
C PHE A 37 12.96 17.17 -13.76
N ILE A 38 13.62 17.83 -12.78
CA ILE A 38 14.13 17.19 -11.56
C ILE A 38 12.97 16.68 -10.70
N LEU A 39 11.90 17.48 -10.55
CA LEU A 39 10.69 17.09 -9.79
C LEU A 39 9.97 15.91 -10.46
N MET A 40 9.81 15.91 -11.78
CA MET A 40 9.23 14.80 -12.54
C MET A 40 10.08 13.53 -12.40
N LYS A 41 11.41 13.64 -12.50
CA LYS A 41 12.34 12.52 -12.32
C LYS A 41 12.30 11.96 -10.88
N ARG A 42 12.07 12.82 -9.88
CA ARG A 42 11.93 12.43 -8.48
C ARG A 42 10.59 11.71 -8.23
N SER A 43 9.51 12.17 -8.87
CA SER A 43 8.18 11.56 -8.79
C SER A 43 8.13 10.16 -9.42
N ASN A 44 8.96 9.89 -10.41
CA ASN A 44 8.98 8.61 -11.16
C ASN A 44 9.94 7.56 -10.57
N ARG A 45 10.52 7.80 -9.38
CA ARG A 45 11.34 6.76 -8.73
C ARG A 45 10.43 5.64 -8.26
N LYS A 46 10.57 4.48 -8.90
CA LYS A 46 9.89 3.25 -8.46
C LYS A 46 10.22 2.99 -7.00
N GLU A 47 9.20 2.94 -6.18
CA GLU A 47 9.39 2.54 -4.78
C GLU A 47 9.75 1.07 -4.74
N ILE A 48 10.89 0.78 -4.16
CA ILE A 48 11.43 -0.57 -4.03
C ILE A 48 11.11 -1.10 -2.64
N VAL A 49 10.61 -2.33 -2.57
CA VAL A 49 10.34 -3.03 -1.32
C VAL A 49 11.19 -4.30 -1.24
N LEU A 50 11.93 -4.47 -0.16
CA LEU A 50 12.70 -5.67 0.15
C LEU A 50 11.83 -6.65 0.94
N LEU A 51 11.80 -7.90 0.49
CA LEU A 51 11.08 -8.99 1.15
C LEU A 51 11.99 -9.66 2.18
N ASP A 52 11.51 -9.74 3.42
CA ASP A 52 12.18 -10.48 4.50
C ASP A 52 11.72 -11.95 4.54
N THR A 53 12.47 -12.80 5.22
CA THR A 53 12.18 -14.24 5.40
C THR A 53 10.81 -14.47 6.03
N THR A 54 10.42 -13.62 6.99
CA THR A 54 9.18 -13.80 7.77
C THR A 54 7.91 -13.60 6.97
N VAL A 55 7.94 -12.74 5.94
CA VAL A 55 6.74 -12.47 5.11
C VAL A 55 6.53 -13.52 4.01
N ILE A 56 7.56 -14.29 3.67
CA ILE A 56 7.46 -15.32 2.62
C ILE A 56 6.56 -16.49 3.04
N ASN A 57 6.50 -16.76 4.35
CA ASN A 57 5.64 -17.80 4.91
C ASN A 57 4.18 -17.36 5.11
N ASP A 58 3.85 -16.12 4.75
CA ASP A 58 2.50 -15.57 4.92
C ASP A 58 1.83 -15.43 3.54
N ASP A 59 0.70 -16.11 3.33
CA ASP A 59 0.00 -16.10 2.04
C ASP A 59 -0.41 -14.71 1.58
N ARG A 60 -0.68 -13.83 2.53
CA ARG A 60 -1.07 -12.45 2.27
C ARG A 60 -0.03 -11.66 1.47
N ILE A 61 1.24 -12.10 1.49
CA ILE A 61 2.29 -11.43 0.72
C ILE A 61 2.05 -11.51 -0.79
N ILE A 62 1.46 -12.59 -1.27
CA ILE A 62 1.17 -12.79 -2.69
C ILE A 62 0.11 -11.79 -3.16
N ASP A 63 -0.97 -11.65 -2.38
CA ASP A 63 -2.02 -10.67 -2.64
C ASP A 63 -1.47 -9.24 -2.57
N PHE A 64 -0.61 -8.98 -1.60
CA PHE A 64 0.04 -7.69 -1.46
C PHE A 64 0.95 -7.35 -2.66
N ILE A 65 1.76 -8.29 -3.15
CA ILE A 65 2.57 -8.10 -4.36
C ILE A 65 1.67 -7.80 -5.58
N ASN A 66 0.52 -8.45 -5.67
CA ASN A 66 -0.42 -8.30 -6.78
C ASN A 66 -1.25 -7.01 -6.71
N SER A 67 -1.41 -6.40 -5.54
CA SER A 67 -2.27 -5.23 -5.28
C SER A 67 -1.90 -3.94 -6.01
N ASN A 68 -0.78 -3.89 -6.73
CA ASN A 68 -0.26 -2.68 -7.42
C ASN A 68 0.10 -1.48 -6.51
N VAL A 69 0.11 -1.65 -5.19
CA VAL A 69 0.55 -0.59 -4.25
C VAL A 69 2.03 -0.25 -4.47
N TYR A 70 2.84 -1.26 -4.75
CA TYR A 70 4.26 -1.09 -5.11
C TYR A 70 4.55 -1.72 -6.47
N GLN A 71 5.45 -1.10 -7.21
CA GLN A 71 5.77 -1.52 -8.58
C GLN A 71 6.88 -2.57 -8.64
N GLN A 72 7.75 -2.63 -7.62
CA GLN A 72 8.91 -3.50 -7.63
C GLN A 72 9.24 -4.03 -6.24
N PHE A 73 9.35 -5.34 -6.17
CA PHE A 73 9.82 -6.07 -4.99
C PHE A 73 11.18 -6.69 -5.28
N LEU A 74 12.04 -6.71 -4.29
CA LEU A 74 13.33 -7.38 -4.37
C LEU A 74 13.40 -8.47 -3.32
N LEU A 75 13.77 -9.66 -3.77
CA LEU A 75 14.04 -10.83 -2.93
C LEU A 75 15.55 -11.04 -2.85
N PRO A 76 16.21 -10.68 -1.73
CA PRO A 76 17.63 -10.85 -1.60
C PRO A 76 18.04 -12.33 -1.56
N ARG A 77 19.13 -12.70 -2.24
CA ARG A 77 19.60 -14.08 -2.28
C ARG A 77 19.93 -14.67 -0.90
N PHE A 78 20.34 -13.83 0.05
CA PHE A 78 20.60 -14.32 1.42
C PHE A 78 19.31 -14.71 2.15
N VAL A 79 18.16 -14.08 1.83
CA VAL A 79 16.83 -14.49 2.32
C VAL A 79 16.47 -15.87 1.73
N ILE A 80 16.68 -16.06 0.43
CA ILE A 80 16.44 -17.37 -0.21
C ILE A 80 17.26 -18.45 0.48
N ARG A 81 18.57 -18.23 0.67
CA ARG A 81 19.44 -19.21 1.37
C ARG A 81 18.99 -19.51 2.79
N GLU A 82 18.46 -18.52 3.50
CA GLU A 82 17.94 -18.73 4.85
C GLU A 82 16.69 -19.61 4.84
N ILE A 83 15.82 -19.42 3.83
CA ILE A 83 14.64 -20.25 3.62
C ILE A 83 15.05 -21.65 3.22
N ASP A 84 15.96 -21.81 2.26
CA ASP A 84 16.48 -23.10 1.82
C ASP A 84 17.04 -23.90 3.01
N ALA A 85 17.85 -23.26 3.87
CA ALA A 85 18.40 -23.87 5.09
C ALA A 85 17.30 -24.24 6.14
N LYS A 86 16.16 -23.56 6.14
CA LYS A 86 15.00 -23.94 6.96
C LYS A 86 14.28 -25.16 6.38
N LEU A 87 14.08 -25.19 5.06
CA LEU A 87 13.43 -26.28 4.33
C LEU A 87 14.22 -27.59 4.42
N GLU A 88 15.56 -27.53 4.45
CA GLU A 88 16.41 -28.70 4.69
C GLU A 88 16.14 -29.34 6.07
N LYS A 89 15.82 -28.52 7.09
CA LYS A 89 15.55 -28.99 8.47
C LYS A 89 14.11 -29.43 8.67
N VAL A 90 13.18 -28.68 8.08
CA VAL A 90 11.73 -28.91 8.22
C VAL A 90 11.15 -28.85 6.80
N LYS A 91 10.62 -30.00 6.33
CA LYS A 91 9.97 -30.10 5.02
C LYS A 91 8.63 -29.36 5.04
N ASP A 92 8.68 -28.04 5.01
CA ASP A 92 7.49 -27.17 4.97
C ASP A 92 7.12 -26.91 3.49
N LYS A 93 6.20 -27.72 2.97
CA LYS A 93 5.72 -27.60 1.59
C LYS A 93 5.08 -26.24 1.31
N HIS A 94 4.39 -25.68 2.30
CA HIS A 94 3.71 -24.40 2.16
C HIS A 94 4.72 -23.25 1.92
N LEU A 95 5.79 -23.23 2.72
CA LEU A 95 6.87 -22.25 2.56
C LEU A 95 7.58 -22.41 1.21
N GLU A 96 7.80 -23.64 0.75
CA GLU A 96 8.41 -23.95 -0.55
C GLU A 96 7.54 -23.44 -1.70
N GLU A 97 6.23 -23.76 -1.68
CA GLU A 97 5.27 -23.31 -2.69
C GLU A 97 5.16 -21.77 -2.75
N ASN A 98 5.13 -21.11 -1.61
CA ASN A 98 5.07 -19.65 -1.55
C ASN A 98 6.34 -19.02 -2.10
N LEU A 99 7.51 -19.55 -1.77
CA LEU A 99 8.78 -19.06 -2.28
C LEU A 99 8.81 -19.16 -3.82
N GLU A 100 8.35 -20.28 -4.40
CA GLU A 100 8.31 -20.46 -5.84
C GLU A 100 7.29 -19.52 -6.51
N LYS A 101 6.08 -19.36 -5.96
CA LYS A 101 5.09 -18.39 -6.45
C LYS A 101 5.65 -16.97 -6.46
N ILE A 102 6.39 -16.59 -5.40
CA ILE A 102 7.00 -15.26 -5.29
C ILE A 102 8.13 -15.09 -6.31
N LYS A 103 9.00 -16.09 -6.51
CA LYS A 103 10.08 -16.04 -7.52
C LYS A 103 9.55 -15.89 -8.95
N GLN A 104 8.40 -16.52 -9.26
CA GLN A 104 7.79 -16.48 -10.59
C GLN A 104 7.02 -15.16 -10.86
N ASN A 105 6.76 -14.36 -9.84
CA ASN A 105 6.01 -13.13 -10.00
C ASN A 105 6.84 -12.06 -10.73
N LYS A 106 6.28 -11.49 -11.81
CA LYS A 106 6.95 -10.48 -12.66
C LYS A 106 7.38 -9.21 -11.93
N LYS A 107 6.74 -8.89 -10.80
CA LYS A 107 7.07 -7.72 -9.98
C LYS A 107 8.22 -7.98 -9.01
N VAL A 108 8.60 -9.24 -8.81
CA VAL A 108 9.67 -9.64 -7.89
C VAL A 108 10.95 -9.90 -8.68
N LYS A 109 12.03 -9.30 -8.22
CA LYS A 109 13.36 -9.56 -8.80
C LYS A 109 14.28 -10.12 -7.72
N VAL A 110 14.94 -11.22 -8.04
CA VAL A 110 15.97 -11.78 -7.17
C VAL A 110 17.22 -10.90 -7.25
N LEU A 111 17.73 -10.50 -6.08
CA LEU A 111 18.90 -9.64 -5.98
C LEU A 111 20.12 -10.42 -5.46
N TYR A 112 21.16 -10.47 -6.28
CA TYR A 112 22.39 -11.24 -6.02
C TYR A 112 23.50 -10.46 -5.28
N ARG A 113 23.13 -9.43 -4.48
CA ARG A 113 24.12 -8.74 -3.64
C ARG A 113 24.52 -9.61 -2.46
N ASN A 114 25.82 -9.76 -2.28
CA ASN A 114 26.39 -10.51 -1.16
C ASN A 114 27.04 -9.57 -0.15
N TYR A 115 26.76 -9.81 1.14
CA TYR A 115 27.38 -9.11 2.27
C TYR A 115 28.07 -10.15 3.15
N SER A 116 29.12 -10.81 2.60
CA SER A 116 29.87 -11.89 3.28
C SER A 116 30.40 -11.49 4.65
N ASN A 117 30.79 -10.22 4.80
CA ASN A 117 31.36 -9.69 6.03
C ASN A 117 30.33 -9.42 7.15
N ILE A 118 29.03 -9.61 6.87
CA ILE A 118 27.96 -9.39 7.85
C ILE A 118 27.32 -10.76 8.14
N LYS A 119 27.34 -11.18 9.40
CA LYS A 119 26.77 -12.49 9.81
C LYS A 119 25.24 -12.43 9.93
N SER A 120 24.69 -11.39 10.55
CA SER A 120 23.24 -11.25 10.79
C SER A 120 22.49 -10.89 9.51
N SER A 121 21.37 -11.59 9.28
CA SER A 121 20.46 -11.34 8.18
C SER A 121 19.80 -9.97 8.28
N GLU A 122 19.45 -9.56 9.48
CA GLU A 122 18.84 -8.26 9.77
C GLU A 122 19.77 -7.10 9.39
N PHE A 123 21.05 -7.20 9.76
CA PHE A 123 22.02 -6.17 9.39
C PHE A 123 22.30 -6.14 7.88
N LYS A 124 22.29 -7.30 7.20
CA LYS A 124 22.35 -7.33 5.73
C LYS A 124 21.16 -6.63 5.11
N MET A 125 19.95 -6.89 5.63
CA MET A 125 18.71 -6.28 5.14
C MET A 125 18.74 -4.77 5.31
N ILE A 126 19.14 -4.28 6.48
CA ILE A 126 19.26 -2.85 6.80
C ILE A 126 20.28 -2.18 5.87
N LYS A 127 21.47 -2.77 5.70
CA LYS A 127 22.50 -2.22 4.81
C LYS A 127 22.05 -2.16 3.37
N LEU A 128 21.35 -3.20 2.93
CA LEU A 128 20.80 -3.28 1.57
C LEU A 128 19.71 -2.21 1.37
N ALA A 129 18.77 -2.09 2.31
CA ALA A 129 17.72 -1.07 2.27
C ALA A 129 18.28 0.35 2.16
N LYS A 130 19.28 0.68 2.98
CA LYS A 130 19.97 1.98 2.92
C LYS A 130 20.63 2.22 1.55
N SER A 131 21.34 1.21 1.02
CA SER A 131 22.06 1.36 -0.26
C SER A 131 21.13 1.56 -1.45
N LEU A 132 19.90 1.06 -1.39
CA LEU A 132 18.89 1.15 -2.45
C LEU A 132 17.83 2.21 -2.19
N ASN A 133 17.86 2.86 -1.02
CA ASN A 133 16.77 3.71 -0.54
C ASN A 133 15.42 2.97 -0.61
N ALA A 134 15.42 1.71 -0.20
CA ALA A 134 14.29 0.80 -0.29
C ALA A 134 13.55 0.72 1.05
N LYS A 135 12.26 0.38 0.99
CA LYS A 135 11.46 -0.01 2.14
C LYS A 135 11.72 -1.48 2.47
N ILE A 136 11.48 -1.87 3.71
CA ILE A 136 11.53 -3.29 4.13
C ILE A 136 10.11 -3.72 4.48
N ILE A 137 9.69 -4.88 4.03
CA ILE A 137 8.48 -5.54 4.54
C ILE A 137 8.90 -6.73 5.39
N THR A 138 8.42 -6.77 6.62
CA THR A 138 8.77 -7.81 7.59
C THR A 138 7.69 -7.97 8.64
N LEU A 139 7.57 -9.18 9.19
CA LEU A 139 6.81 -9.48 10.40
C LEU A 139 7.74 -9.66 11.62
N ASN A 140 9.06 -9.54 11.42
CA ASN A 140 10.05 -9.63 12.49
C ASN A 140 10.11 -8.28 13.26
N PHE A 141 9.65 -8.31 14.50
CA PHE A 141 9.62 -7.12 15.37
C PHE A 141 11.00 -6.47 15.56
N ASN A 142 12.05 -7.29 15.74
CA ASN A 142 13.41 -6.77 15.95
C ASN A 142 13.93 -6.06 14.69
N LEU A 143 13.75 -6.68 13.51
CA LEU A 143 14.14 -6.05 12.24
C LEU A 143 13.34 -4.77 12.00
N ASN A 144 12.04 -4.76 12.30
CA ASN A 144 11.19 -3.56 12.21
C ASN A 144 11.77 -2.44 13.09
N LYS A 145 11.94 -2.69 14.38
CA LYS A 145 12.45 -1.70 15.35
C LYS A 145 13.82 -1.16 14.93
N MET A 146 14.76 -2.04 14.59
CA MET A 146 16.11 -1.64 14.14
C MET A 146 16.07 -0.82 12.86
N SER A 147 15.20 -1.16 11.93
CA SER A 147 15.06 -0.46 10.65
C SER A 147 14.55 0.96 10.86
N VAL A 148 13.50 1.12 11.67
CA VAL A 148 12.92 2.43 12.01
C VAL A 148 13.95 3.32 12.72
N MET A 149 14.68 2.78 13.69
CA MET A 149 15.75 3.52 14.39
C MET A 149 16.86 4.01 13.44
N GLN A 150 17.05 3.35 12.31
CA GLN A 150 18.03 3.72 11.28
C GLN A 150 17.43 4.54 10.12
N GLY A 151 16.20 5.04 10.27
CA GLY A 151 15.52 5.88 9.29
C GLY A 151 15.04 5.14 8.04
N ILE A 152 14.95 3.81 8.10
CA ILE A 152 14.43 3.00 7.01
C ILE A 152 12.91 2.88 7.17
N LYS A 153 12.17 3.09 6.09
CA LYS A 153 10.72 2.90 6.08
C LYS A 153 10.40 1.41 6.09
N VAL A 154 9.61 0.98 7.06
CA VAL A 154 9.11 -0.38 7.15
C VAL A 154 7.65 -0.41 6.70
N VAL A 155 7.30 -1.43 5.95
CA VAL A 155 5.93 -1.75 5.55
C VAL A 155 5.45 -2.85 6.49
N ASP A 156 4.43 -2.56 7.29
CA ASP A 156 3.76 -3.56 8.09
C ASP A 156 2.74 -4.30 7.22
N LEU A 157 2.93 -5.62 7.06
CA LEU A 157 2.05 -6.44 6.24
C LEU A 157 0.64 -6.52 6.82
N ASN A 158 0.51 -6.54 8.15
CA ASN A 158 -0.79 -6.59 8.80
C ASN A 158 -1.57 -5.29 8.55
N ASP A 159 -0.94 -4.13 8.79
CA ASP A 159 -1.55 -2.81 8.53
C ASP A 159 -1.94 -2.65 7.05
N MET A 160 -1.06 -3.07 6.14
CA MET A 160 -1.35 -3.02 4.71
C MET A 160 -2.47 -3.95 4.30
N TYR A 161 -2.53 -5.15 4.85
CA TYR A 161 -3.60 -6.10 4.56
C TYR A 161 -4.96 -5.58 5.04
N GLU A 162 -5.02 -5.02 6.25
CA GLU A 162 -6.23 -4.38 6.76
C GLU A 162 -6.70 -3.20 5.87
N ARG A 163 -5.76 -2.43 5.32
CA ARG A 163 -6.08 -1.34 4.38
C ARG A 163 -6.54 -1.82 3.00
N LEU A 164 -6.09 -3.00 2.57
CA LEU A 164 -6.46 -3.60 1.29
C LEU A 164 -7.76 -4.39 1.35
N LYS A 165 -8.23 -4.77 2.54
CA LYS A 165 -9.54 -5.39 2.68
C LYS A 165 -10.63 -4.48 2.12
N PRO A 166 -11.56 -5.02 1.33
CA PRO A 166 -12.70 -4.25 0.85
C PRO A 166 -13.44 -3.67 2.04
N THR A 167 -13.42 -2.35 2.15
CA THR A 167 -14.15 -1.68 3.22
C THR A 167 -15.62 -1.64 2.83
N VAL A 168 -16.44 -2.38 3.56
CA VAL A 168 -17.89 -2.29 3.40
C VAL A 168 -18.34 -0.96 4.00
N LEU A 169 -18.78 -0.05 3.13
CA LEU A 169 -19.21 1.30 3.52
C LEU A 169 -20.73 1.38 3.59
N PRO A 170 -21.29 2.34 4.36
CA PRO A 170 -22.70 2.65 4.30
C PRO A 170 -23.17 2.89 2.86
N GLY A 171 -24.31 2.30 2.50
CA GLY A 171 -24.85 2.33 1.15
C GLY A 171 -24.52 1.09 0.28
N HIS A 172 -23.49 0.32 0.61
CA HIS A 172 -23.17 -0.91 -0.11
C HIS A 172 -24.24 -1.99 0.11
N LYS A 173 -24.53 -2.74 -0.94
CA LYS A 173 -25.34 -3.97 -0.88
C LYS A 173 -24.40 -5.15 -0.74
N ILE A 174 -24.67 -6.03 0.21
CA ILE A 174 -23.92 -7.27 0.43
C ILE A 174 -24.87 -8.42 0.69
N THR A 175 -24.46 -9.64 0.35
CA THR A 175 -25.16 -10.85 0.69
C THR A 175 -24.55 -11.46 1.95
N ILE A 176 -25.37 -11.74 2.96
CA ILE A 176 -24.90 -12.28 4.24
C ILE A 176 -25.79 -13.45 4.71
N PHE A 177 -25.16 -14.41 5.38
CA PHE A 177 -25.88 -15.48 6.07
C PHE A 177 -26.23 -15.03 7.49
N LEU A 178 -27.51 -15.10 7.87
CA LEU A 178 -27.97 -14.72 9.20
C LEU A 178 -27.92 -15.94 10.12
N VAL A 179 -27.10 -15.85 11.15
CA VAL A 179 -26.77 -16.98 12.03
C VAL A 179 -27.69 -17.10 13.24
N LYS A 180 -28.06 -15.96 13.81
CA LYS A 180 -28.86 -15.90 15.05
C LYS A 180 -29.68 -14.63 15.16
N GLU A 181 -30.66 -14.63 16.08
CA GLU A 181 -31.42 -13.44 16.43
C GLU A 181 -30.54 -12.37 17.09
N GLY A 182 -30.85 -11.11 16.84
CA GLY A 182 -30.21 -9.96 17.47
C GLY A 182 -30.77 -9.66 18.86
N ARG A 183 -30.27 -8.55 19.43
CA ARG A 183 -30.69 -8.10 20.77
C ARG A 183 -32.15 -7.55 20.76
N ASP A 184 -32.51 -6.85 19.69
CA ASP A 184 -33.84 -6.29 19.52
C ASP A 184 -34.77 -7.27 18.80
N LYS A 185 -36.09 -7.15 19.05
CA LYS A 185 -37.10 -8.12 18.62
C LYS A 185 -37.13 -8.43 17.11
N ASN A 186 -36.66 -7.51 16.26
CA ASN A 186 -36.69 -7.68 14.80
C ASN A 186 -35.31 -7.86 14.18
N GLN A 187 -34.24 -7.89 14.97
CA GLN A 187 -32.89 -7.96 14.49
C GLN A 187 -32.39 -9.41 14.33
N ALA A 188 -31.48 -9.58 13.38
CA ALA A 188 -30.66 -10.78 13.24
C ALA A 188 -29.18 -10.40 13.11
N ILE A 189 -28.32 -11.37 13.41
CA ILE A 189 -26.87 -11.22 13.37
C ILE A 189 -26.29 -12.20 12.36
N GLY A 190 -25.43 -11.68 11.50
CA GLY A 190 -24.54 -12.44 10.64
C GLY A 190 -23.09 -12.01 10.83
N PHE A 191 -22.18 -12.71 10.17
CA PHE A 191 -20.76 -12.40 10.19
C PHE A 191 -20.22 -12.36 8.77
N LEU A 192 -19.31 -11.40 8.51
CA LEU A 192 -18.51 -11.41 7.29
C LEU A 192 -17.36 -12.42 7.44
N ASP A 193 -16.69 -12.73 6.34
CA ASP A 193 -15.56 -13.69 6.30
C ASP A 193 -14.39 -13.25 7.20
N ASP A 194 -14.25 -11.93 7.47
CA ASP A 194 -13.26 -11.35 8.36
C ASP A 194 -13.67 -11.36 9.85
N GLY A 195 -14.82 -11.97 10.19
CA GLY A 195 -15.37 -11.99 11.54
C GLY A 195 -16.12 -10.74 11.96
N THR A 196 -16.23 -9.72 11.08
CA THR A 196 -17.01 -8.50 11.36
C THR A 196 -18.46 -8.85 11.63
N THR A 197 -18.99 -8.40 12.77
CA THR A 197 -20.41 -8.60 13.15
C THR A 197 -21.30 -7.65 12.34
N VAL A 198 -22.34 -8.21 11.75
CA VAL A 198 -23.36 -7.44 11.04
C VAL A 198 -24.72 -7.61 11.70
N VAL A 199 -25.28 -6.52 12.17
CA VAL A 199 -26.63 -6.46 12.76
C VAL A 199 -27.61 -6.05 11.67
N VAL A 200 -28.61 -6.88 11.40
CA VAL A 200 -29.54 -6.68 10.30
C VAL A 200 -30.93 -6.39 10.85
N GLU A 201 -31.42 -5.20 10.60
CA GLU A 201 -32.80 -4.78 10.94
C GLU A 201 -33.82 -5.55 10.09
N ASN A 202 -34.92 -5.98 10.71
CA ASN A 202 -35.97 -6.80 10.11
C ASN A 202 -35.48 -8.19 9.61
N GLY A 203 -34.32 -8.62 10.11
CA GLY A 203 -33.67 -9.89 9.71
C GLY A 203 -34.18 -11.13 10.45
N ARG A 204 -34.96 -10.98 11.53
CA ARG A 204 -35.32 -12.10 12.43
C ARG A 204 -35.97 -13.29 11.70
N ASN A 205 -36.90 -12.98 10.79
CA ASN A 205 -37.63 -14.02 10.01
C ASN A 205 -36.75 -14.74 8.97
N PHE A 206 -35.54 -14.28 8.80
CA PHE A 206 -34.57 -14.80 7.81
C PHE A 206 -33.35 -15.46 8.44
N VAL A 207 -33.38 -15.70 9.76
CA VAL A 207 -32.33 -16.49 10.44
C VAL A 207 -32.24 -17.87 9.80
N GLY A 208 -31.01 -18.31 9.52
CA GLY A 208 -30.72 -19.53 8.80
C GLY A 208 -30.72 -19.41 7.26
N LYS A 209 -30.91 -18.19 6.73
CA LYS A 209 -30.90 -17.92 5.29
C LYS A 209 -29.83 -16.91 4.88
N ARG A 210 -29.46 -16.90 3.60
CA ARG A 210 -28.67 -15.85 2.97
C ARG A 210 -29.61 -14.75 2.47
N VAL A 211 -29.33 -13.51 2.82
CA VAL A 211 -30.15 -12.37 2.45
C VAL A 211 -29.28 -11.23 1.90
N ASN A 212 -29.84 -10.47 0.97
CA ASN A 212 -29.23 -9.24 0.48
C ASN A 212 -29.58 -8.10 1.45
N ILE A 213 -28.58 -7.40 1.92
CA ILE A 213 -28.78 -6.28 2.82
C ILE A 213 -28.09 -5.03 2.28
N LYS A 214 -28.62 -3.87 2.63
CA LYS A 214 -27.96 -2.59 2.41
C LYS A 214 -27.39 -2.08 3.73
N ILE A 215 -26.10 -1.84 3.76
CA ILE A 215 -25.44 -1.27 4.95
C ILE A 215 -25.91 0.15 5.19
N THR A 216 -26.36 0.43 6.41
CA THR A 216 -26.88 1.74 6.83
C THR A 216 -25.83 2.54 7.60
N SER A 217 -25.10 1.88 8.49
CA SER A 217 -24.08 2.54 9.32
C SER A 217 -22.99 1.55 9.74
N MET A 218 -21.90 2.11 10.26
CA MET A 218 -20.76 1.37 10.78
C MET A 218 -20.35 1.97 12.11
N LEU A 219 -20.16 1.11 13.10
CA LEU A 219 -19.60 1.47 14.40
C LEU A 219 -18.16 0.90 14.48
N HIS A 220 -17.21 1.79 14.74
CA HIS A 220 -15.82 1.44 15.03
C HIS A 220 -15.58 1.66 16.53
N SER A 221 -15.18 0.60 17.22
CA SER A 221 -14.61 0.67 18.55
C SER A 221 -13.16 0.19 18.49
N SER A 222 -12.34 0.51 19.49
CA SER A 222 -10.91 0.12 19.54
C SER A 222 -10.67 -1.36 19.26
N ASP A 223 -11.61 -2.23 19.66
CA ASP A 223 -11.44 -3.68 19.59
C ASP A 223 -12.44 -4.40 18.69
N ASN A 224 -13.52 -3.71 18.24
CA ASN A 224 -14.57 -4.36 17.46
C ASN A 224 -15.12 -3.45 16.35
N LYS A 225 -15.26 -4.02 15.16
CA LYS A 225 -15.98 -3.44 14.04
C LYS A 225 -17.36 -4.06 13.94
N MET A 226 -18.39 -3.23 13.89
CA MET A 226 -19.77 -3.68 13.77
C MET A 226 -20.48 -2.90 12.67
N LEU A 227 -21.15 -3.60 11.79
CA LEU A 227 -21.94 -3.03 10.70
C LEU A 227 -23.42 -3.16 11.03
N PHE A 228 -24.18 -2.16 10.62
CA PHE A 228 -25.63 -2.20 10.66
C PHE A 228 -26.17 -2.17 9.24
N GLY A 229 -27.16 -2.99 8.98
CA GLY A 229 -27.78 -3.05 7.67
C GLY A 229 -29.28 -3.33 7.77
N LYS A 230 -29.97 -3.16 6.68
CA LYS A 230 -31.39 -3.50 6.56
C LYS A 230 -31.66 -4.27 5.26
N ILE A 231 -32.62 -5.15 5.29
CA ILE A 231 -33.12 -5.82 4.09
C ILE A 231 -33.91 -4.78 3.27
N PRO A 232 -33.59 -4.57 1.98
CA PRO A 232 -34.36 -3.68 1.12
C PRO A 232 -35.82 -4.16 1.00
N ASN A 233 -36.78 -3.25 1.10
CA ASN A 233 -38.20 -3.60 1.01
C ASN A 233 -38.58 -4.25 -0.34
N GLU A 234 -37.83 -3.93 -1.41
CA GLU A 234 -38.00 -4.52 -2.74
C GLU A 234 -37.75 -6.04 -2.74
N ASP A 235 -36.72 -6.50 -2.02
CA ASP A 235 -36.35 -7.93 -1.94
C ASP A 235 -37.34 -8.74 -1.09
N ILE A 236 -38.02 -8.07 -0.14
CA ILE A 236 -39.08 -8.70 0.70
C ILE A 236 -40.36 -8.91 -0.10
N LEU A 237 -40.71 -7.97 -0.97
CA LEU A 237 -41.95 -8.00 -1.77
C LEU A 237 -41.86 -8.93 -2.97
N GLU A 238 -40.67 -9.13 -3.52
CA GLU A 238 -40.45 -9.99 -4.71
C GLU A 238 -40.21 -11.47 -4.40
N GLY A 239 -40.19 -11.88 -3.12
CA GLY A 239 -39.97 -13.27 -2.72
C GLY A 239 -38.63 -13.85 -3.16
N LYS A 240 -37.63 -13.01 -3.43
CA LYS A 240 -36.27 -13.39 -3.84
C LYS A 240 -35.32 -13.74 -2.69
N LEU A 241 -35.89 -14.15 -1.53
CA LEU A 241 -35.15 -14.48 -0.30
C LEU A 241 -35.19 -15.96 0.01
#